data_7d2f0f8b4bbb6e59fd5813a8e4392c94
#
_entry.id   7d2f0f8b4bbb6e59fd5813a8e4392c94
#
_cell.length_a   1.000
_cell.length_b   1.000
_cell.length_c   1.000
_cell.angle_alpha   90.00
_cell.angle_beta   90.00
_cell.angle_gamma   90.00
#
_symmetry.space_group_name_H-M   'P 1'
#
loop_
_entity.id
_entity.type
_entity.pdbx_description
1 polymer ?
#
loop_
_entity_poly.entity_id
_entity_poly.type
_entity_poly.pdbx_seq_one_letter_code
_entity_poly.pdbx_strand_id
1 'polypeptide(L)'
;MEIGQPATPAPKAARERVRNALETERLGYTDALGSPALRERIARYYQDRYRVSVRPERVVVTAGSSAGFVLAFLAVLDSGDTLLLPSPGYPCYRQT
;
A
#
# COMPACT_ATOMS: atom_id res chain seq x y z
N MET A 1 -10.97 -16.99 -12.36
CA MET A 1 -10.14 -16.87 -11.12
C MET A 1 -9.71 -15.42 -10.99
N GLU A 2 -10.30 -14.71 -10.07
CA GLU A 2 -10.26 -13.24 -9.98
C GLU A 2 -9.17 -12.72 -9.01
N ILE A 3 -8.52 -13.62 -8.28
CA ILE A 3 -7.54 -13.25 -7.26
C ILE A 3 -6.13 -13.60 -7.73
N GLY A 4 -5.32 -12.55 -7.90
CA GLY A 4 -3.89 -12.67 -8.19
C GLY A 4 -3.09 -12.85 -6.90
N GLN A 5 -2.89 -14.09 -6.46
CA GLN A 5 -2.08 -14.41 -5.29
C GLN A 5 -0.75 -15.03 -5.71
N PRO A 6 0.40 -14.51 -5.23
CA PRO A 6 1.69 -15.15 -5.47
C PRO A 6 1.71 -16.58 -4.91
N ALA A 7 2.21 -17.52 -5.71
CA ALA A 7 2.36 -18.94 -5.30
C ALA A 7 3.59 -19.18 -4.40
N THR A 8 4.53 -18.23 -4.37
CA THR A 8 5.76 -18.34 -3.60
C THR A 8 5.62 -17.69 -2.22
N PRO A 9 6.24 -18.26 -1.19
CA PRO A 9 6.26 -17.62 0.13
C PRO A 9 7.06 -16.32 0.12
N ALA A 10 6.83 -15.49 1.14
CA ALA A 10 7.62 -14.27 1.36
C ALA A 10 9.14 -14.60 1.43
N PRO A 11 10.02 -13.68 1.01
CA PRO A 11 11.47 -13.87 1.08
C PRO A 11 11.93 -14.31 2.47
N LYS A 12 12.95 -15.18 2.52
CA LYS A 12 13.48 -15.73 3.79
C LYS A 12 13.82 -14.62 4.80
N ALA A 13 14.55 -13.61 4.36
CA ALA A 13 14.95 -12.49 5.22
C ALA A 13 13.73 -11.74 5.82
N ALA A 14 12.65 -11.54 5.06
CA ALA A 14 11.44 -10.92 5.57
C ALA A 14 10.77 -11.79 6.65
N ARG A 15 10.69 -13.10 6.43
CA ARG A 15 10.10 -14.05 7.40
C ARG A 15 10.92 -14.12 8.70
N GLU A 16 12.25 -14.12 8.59
CA GLU A 16 13.16 -14.10 9.75
C GLU A 16 13.01 -12.78 10.53
N ARG A 17 12.93 -11.65 9.83
CA ARG A 17 12.72 -10.35 10.48
C ARG A 17 11.39 -10.28 11.22
N VAL A 18 10.31 -10.80 10.63
CA VAL A 18 8.98 -10.85 11.28
C VAL A 18 9.02 -11.75 12.50
N ARG A 19 9.62 -12.93 12.43
CA ARG A 19 9.76 -13.83 13.58
C ARG A 19 10.45 -13.13 14.75
N ASN A 20 11.57 -12.47 14.48
CA ASN A 20 12.29 -11.72 15.49
C ASN A 20 11.46 -10.57 16.08
N ALA A 21 10.75 -9.82 15.23
CA ALA A 21 9.89 -8.73 15.68
C ALA A 21 8.76 -9.20 16.61
N LEU A 22 8.16 -10.36 16.33
CA LEU A 22 7.14 -10.96 17.21
C LEU A 22 7.63 -11.24 18.62
N GLU A 23 8.92 -11.53 18.78
CA GLU A 23 9.53 -11.83 20.07
C GLU A 23 10.06 -10.57 20.80
N THR A 24 10.46 -9.54 20.05
CA THR A 24 11.22 -8.41 20.58
C THR A 24 10.51 -7.06 20.52
N GLU A 25 9.47 -6.92 19.67
CA GLU A 25 8.81 -5.65 19.42
C GLU A 25 7.38 -5.64 19.99
N ARG A 26 6.92 -4.48 20.39
CA ARG A 26 5.62 -4.29 21.06
C ARG A 26 4.40 -4.47 20.16
N LEU A 27 4.56 -4.48 18.84
CA LEU A 27 3.51 -4.63 17.82
C LEU A 27 2.20 -3.87 18.15
N GLY A 28 2.33 -2.64 18.63
CA GLY A 28 1.21 -1.78 18.98
C GLY A 28 0.59 -1.05 17.78
N TYR A 29 -0.18 -0.02 18.07
CA TYR A 29 -0.71 0.86 17.03
C TYR A 29 0.40 1.56 16.27
N THR A 30 0.19 1.74 14.97
CA THR A 30 1.03 2.57 14.11
C THR A 30 0.36 3.92 13.85
N ASP A 31 1.10 4.88 13.34
CA ASP A 31 0.55 6.15 12.89
C ASP A 31 -0.50 5.93 11.79
N ALA A 32 -1.50 6.80 11.70
CA ALA A 32 -2.59 6.69 10.73
C ALA A 32 -2.11 6.59 9.28
N LEU A 33 -1.01 7.26 8.94
CA LEU A 33 -0.40 7.19 7.62
C LEU A 33 0.58 6.01 7.43
N GLY A 34 0.77 5.19 8.45
CA GLY A 34 1.76 4.12 8.50
C GLY A 34 3.08 4.53 9.18
N SER A 35 3.87 3.55 9.61
CA SER A 35 5.10 3.83 10.36
C SER A 35 6.07 4.72 9.57
N PRO A 36 6.68 5.73 10.20
CA PRO A 36 7.64 6.63 9.56
C PRO A 36 8.76 5.88 8.84
N ALA A 37 9.34 4.87 9.47
CA ALA A 37 10.42 4.06 8.89
C ALA A 37 10.01 3.36 7.59
N LEU A 38 8.77 2.86 7.49
CA LEU A 38 8.27 2.24 6.25
C LEU A 38 8.06 3.30 5.15
N ARG A 39 7.49 4.45 5.50
CA ARG A 39 7.24 5.54 4.56
C ARG A 39 8.55 6.11 3.99
N GLU A 40 9.57 6.29 4.83
CA GLU A 40 10.92 6.67 4.42
C GLU A 40 11.56 5.61 3.50
N ARG A 41 11.40 4.33 3.84
CA ARG A 41 11.92 3.23 3.01
C ARG A 41 11.24 3.17 1.64
N ILE A 42 9.94 3.43 1.58
CA ILE A 42 9.20 3.52 0.31
C ILE A 42 9.71 4.71 -0.51
N ALA A 43 9.82 5.89 0.11
CA ALA A 43 10.35 7.09 -0.56
C ALA A 43 11.75 6.85 -1.15
N ARG A 44 12.64 6.23 -0.38
CA ARG A 44 13.98 5.82 -0.83
C ARG A 44 13.92 4.82 -1.99
N TYR A 45 13.03 3.84 -1.94
CA TYR A 45 12.85 2.88 -3.02
C TYR A 45 12.47 3.56 -4.34
N TYR A 46 11.59 4.57 -4.31
CA TYR A 46 11.24 5.35 -5.49
C TYR A 46 12.43 6.13 -6.03
N GLN A 47 13.22 6.73 -5.15
CA GLN A 47 14.44 7.44 -5.55
C GLN A 47 15.47 6.48 -6.20
N ASP A 48 15.73 5.33 -5.58
CA ASP A 48 16.75 4.38 -6.04
C ASP A 48 16.34 3.70 -7.35
N ARG A 49 15.08 3.28 -7.44
CA ARG A 49 14.58 2.46 -8.56
C ARG A 49 14.11 3.27 -9.75
N TYR A 50 13.49 4.42 -9.51
CA TYR A 50 12.82 5.22 -10.54
C TYR A 50 13.41 6.61 -10.70
N ARG A 51 14.36 7.02 -9.86
CA ARG A 51 14.91 8.37 -9.80
C ARG A 51 13.86 9.46 -9.53
N VAL A 52 12.80 9.08 -8.85
CA VAL A 52 11.70 9.97 -8.45
C VAL A 52 11.85 10.31 -6.98
N SER A 53 11.96 11.60 -6.68
CA SER A 53 11.98 12.10 -5.30
C SER A 53 10.54 12.19 -4.77
N VAL A 54 10.23 11.33 -3.80
CA VAL A 54 8.96 11.35 -3.07
C VAL A 54 9.25 11.70 -1.62
N ARG A 55 8.55 12.71 -1.08
CA ARG A 55 8.64 13.01 0.35
C ARG A 55 7.89 11.95 1.17
N PRO A 56 8.43 11.45 2.29
CA PRO A 56 7.76 10.46 3.15
C PRO A 56 6.34 10.87 3.59
N GLU A 57 6.08 12.19 3.77
CA GLU A 57 4.77 12.73 4.15
C GLU A 57 3.70 12.51 3.08
N ARG A 58 4.11 12.26 1.84
CA ARG A 58 3.22 11.94 0.71
C ARG A 58 2.96 10.44 0.52
N VAL A 59 3.49 9.62 1.41
CA VAL A 59 3.30 8.17 1.39
C VAL A 59 2.26 7.80 2.44
N VAL A 60 1.20 7.14 2.03
CA VAL A 60 0.16 6.60 2.92
C VAL A 60 0.15 5.08 2.79
N VAL A 61 0.30 4.40 3.91
CA VAL A 61 0.23 2.93 3.98
C VAL A 61 -1.21 2.53 4.31
N THR A 62 -1.80 1.68 3.49
CA THR A 62 -3.19 1.24 3.65
C THR A 62 -3.30 -0.27 3.87
N ALA A 63 -4.42 -0.71 4.42
CA ALA A 63 -4.77 -2.13 4.56
C ALA A 63 -5.16 -2.72 3.18
N GLY A 64 -4.17 -2.89 2.32
CA GLY A 64 -4.34 -3.35 0.95
C GLY A 64 -4.70 -2.23 -0.04
N SER A 65 -4.68 -2.58 -1.33
CA SER A 65 -4.97 -1.63 -2.42
C SER A 65 -6.41 -1.15 -2.44
N SER A 66 -7.37 -1.97 -2.00
CA SER A 66 -8.79 -1.57 -1.96
C SER A 66 -9.02 -0.37 -1.04
N ALA A 67 -8.44 -0.36 0.16
CA ALA A 67 -8.49 0.79 1.04
C ALA A 67 -7.81 2.03 0.42
N GLY A 68 -6.74 1.83 -0.35
CA GLY A 68 -6.08 2.88 -1.10
C GLY A 68 -7.00 3.49 -2.18
N PHE A 69 -7.76 2.67 -2.91
CA PHE A 69 -8.72 3.15 -3.90
C PHE A 69 -9.88 3.91 -3.26
N VAL A 70 -10.46 3.39 -2.15
CA VAL A 70 -11.51 4.10 -1.40
C VAL A 70 -11.03 5.50 -1.02
N LEU A 71 -9.86 5.60 -0.40
CA LEU A 71 -9.31 6.89 0.03
C LEU A 71 -9.03 7.82 -1.14
N ALA A 72 -8.48 7.30 -2.24
CA ALA A 72 -8.21 8.10 -3.44
C ALA A 72 -9.50 8.63 -4.07
N PHE A 73 -10.53 7.78 -4.21
CA PHE A 73 -11.80 8.19 -4.81
C PHE A 73 -12.52 9.22 -3.93
N LEU A 74 -12.57 9.00 -2.62
CA LEU A 74 -13.14 9.97 -1.67
C LEU A 74 -12.40 11.32 -1.64
N ALA A 75 -11.10 11.32 -1.96
CA ALA A 75 -10.30 12.53 -1.97
C ALA A 75 -10.47 13.36 -3.26
N VAL A 76 -10.90 12.76 -4.37
CA VAL A 76 -10.92 13.43 -5.69
C VAL A 76 -12.29 13.47 -6.36
N LEU A 77 -13.29 12.75 -5.84
CA LEU A 77 -14.62 12.66 -6.42
C LEU A 77 -15.69 13.14 -5.43
N ASP A 78 -16.63 13.92 -5.93
CA ASP A 78 -17.85 14.30 -5.23
C ASP A 78 -19.06 13.48 -5.70
N SER A 79 -20.15 13.55 -4.96
CA SER A 79 -21.41 12.89 -5.34
C SER A 79 -21.91 13.41 -6.68
N GLY A 80 -22.07 12.52 -7.64
CA GLY A 80 -22.48 12.83 -9.01
C GLY A 80 -21.34 12.90 -10.02
N ASP A 81 -20.08 12.83 -9.58
CA ASP A 81 -18.95 12.78 -10.48
C ASP A 81 -18.87 11.45 -11.27
N THR A 82 -18.19 11.50 -12.40
CA THR A 82 -18.01 10.34 -13.28
C THR A 82 -16.55 9.89 -13.28
N LEU A 83 -16.33 8.62 -12.93
CA LEU A 83 -15.02 7.97 -13.04
C LEU A 83 -14.96 7.09 -14.27
N LEU A 84 -13.99 7.34 -15.16
CA LEU A 84 -13.71 6.49 -16.30
C LEU A 84 -12.77 5.34 -15.90
N LEU A 85 -13.20 4.12 -16.18
CA LEU A 85 -12.42 2.91 -15.88
C LEU A 85 -12.09 2.15 -17.17
N PRO A 86 -10.90 1.52 -17.27
CA PRO A 86 -10.57 0.67 -18.40
C PRO A 86 -11.47 -0.58 -18.45
N SER A 87 -11.77 -1.04 -19.66
CA SER A 87 -12.46 -2.31 -19.89
C SER A 87 -11.73 -3.08 -21.01
N PRO A 88 -11.17 -4.28 -20.74
CA PRO A 88 -11.13 -4.96 -19.43
C PRO A 88 -10.23 -4.24 -18.41
N GLY A 89 -10.55 -4.36 -17.12
CA GLY A 89 -9.83 -3.73 -16.02
C GLY A 89 -9.93 -4.53 -14.73
N TYR A 90 -9.26 -4.05 -13.70
CA TYR A 90 -9.29 -4.68 -12.38
C TYR A 90 -10.69 -4.57 -11.77
N PRO A 91 -11.34 -5.71 -11.43
CA PRO A 91 -12.76 -5.71 -11.02
C PRO A 91 -13.06 -4.85 -9.79
N CYS A 92 -12.09 -4.73 -8.87
CA CYS A 92 -12.25 -3.99 -7.62
C CYS A 92 -12.59 -2.51 -7.82
N TYR A 93 -12.16 -1.89 -8.94
CA TYR A 93 -12.49 -0.49 -9.23
C TYR A 93 -14.00 -0.20 -9.30
N ARG A 94 -14.80 -1.20 -9.64
CA ARG A 94 -16.26 -1.05 -9.76
C ARG A 94 -17.00 -1.36 -8.46
N GLN A 95 -16.30 -1.98 -7.50
CA GLN A 95 -16.88 -2.46 -6.25
C GLN A 95 -16.42 -1.65 -5.05
N THR A 96 -15.55 -0.68 -5.28
CA THR A 96 -15.07 0.28 -4.31
C THR A 96 -15.91 1.55 -4.38
#